data_da95fffab202e56f75f9b34ae189fcd0
#
_entry.id   da95fffab202e56f75f9b34ae189fcd0
#
_cell.length_a   1.000
_cell.length_b   1.000
_cell.length_c   1.000
_cell.angle_alpha   90.00
_cell.angle_beta   90.00
_cell.angle_gamma   90.00
#
_symmetry.space_group_name_H-M   'P 1'
#
loop_
_entity.id
_entity.type
_entity.pdbx_description
1 polymer ?
#
loop_
_entity_poly.entity_id
_entity_poly.type
_entity_poly.pdbx_seq_one_letter_code
_entity_poly.pdbx_strand_id
1 'polypeptide(L)'
;MGDNHTAMGADAPADTAAAHAFIARWQGVTASELSTAQSFVIELCALLGVERPHPTPEQSYMFERPVTFTHGDGSTSAGRIDCYRRGHFVLEAKKLKAGSHTKGFDDGLLRARSQGEAYARALPAADGRPPFVLVVDVGTVIEVYAEFSKTGGTYTPYPDPRSHRLQLADLARPEVQDRLRRIWTDPDSLNPARISAQVTRDVAALLAQLAKSLESGGSGVNFKPNQA
;
A
#
# COMPACT_ATOMS: atom_id res chain seq x y z
N MET A 1 19.80 38.51 -10.77
CA MET A 1 18.53 37.83 -10.95
C MET A 1 18.77 36.41 -10.49
N GLY A 2 18.35 36.11 -9.28
CA GLY A 2 18.59 34.82 -8.61
C GLY A 2 17.39 33.92 -8.80
N ASP A 3 17.60 32.75 -9.38
CA ASP A 3 16.59 31.73 -9.50
C ASP A 3 16.53 30.93 -8.19
N ASN A 4 15.43 31.16 -7.49
CA ASN A 4 15.07 30.45 -6.26
C ASN A 4 14.46 29.10 -6.65
N HIS A 5 15.26 28.04 -6.67
CA HIS A 5 14.77 26.67 -6.81
C HIS A 5 14.33 26.19 -5.42
N THR A 6 13.09 26.48 -5.10
CA THR A 6 12.45 25.99 -3.86
C THR A 6 12.12 24.53 -4.06
N ALA A 7 12.89 23.65 -3.44
CA ALA A 7 12.54 22.25 -3.25
C ALA A 7 11.32 22.16 -2.35
N MET A 8 10.15 21.91 -2.92
CA MET A 8 8.94 21.55 -2.17
C MET A 8 8.85 20.03 -2.06
N GLY A 9 9.52 19.51 -1.05
CA GLY A 9 9.28 18.19 -0.51
C GLY A 9 8.87 18.33 0.96
N ALA A 10 7.76 19.01 1.24
CA ALA A 10 7.19 19.03 2.57
C ALA A 10 6.08 17.98 2.61
N ASP A 11 6.31 16.88 3.36
CA ASP A 11 5.25 16.01 3.85
C ASP A 11 4.20 16.89 4.53
N ALA A 12 3.04 17.03 3.89
CA ALA A 12 1.91 17.68 4.52
C ALA A 12 1.54 16.86 5.76
N PRO A 13 1.44 17.47 6.96
CA PRO A 13 0.98 16.76 8.14
C PRO A 13 -0.37 16.14 7.81
N ALA A 14 -0.52 14.82 8.07
CA ALA A 14 -1.79 14.14 7.93
C ALA A 14 -2.84 14.94 8.72
N ASP A 15 -3.94 15.34 8.09
CA ASP A 15 -4.99 16.10 8.75
C ASP A 15 -5.70 15.18 9.75
N THR A 16 -5.28 15.26 11.00
CA THR A 16 -5.83 14.46 12.10
C THR A 16 -7.33 14.68 12.25
N ALA A 17 -7.83 15.89 11.98
CA ALA A 17 -9.25 16.18 12.05
C ALA A 17 -10.04 15.47 10.94
N ALA A 18 -9.51 15.43 9.71
CA ALA A 18 -10.11 14.69 8.60
C ALA A 18 -10.13 13.18 8.88
N ALA A 19 -9.05 12.64 9.47
CA ALA A 19 -9.01 11.23 9.87
C ALA A 19 -10.08 10.89 10.92
N HIS A 20 -10.22 11.70 11.94
CA HIS A 20 -11.25 11.49 12.96
C HIS A 20 -12.67 11.62 12.38
N ALA A 21 -12.90 12.57 11.49
CA ALA A 21 -14.19 12.71 10.80
C ALA A 21 -14.52 11.49 9.93
N PHE A 22 -13.54 10.97 9.19
CA PHE A 22 -13.66 9.73 8.42
C PHE A 22 -14.00 8.55 9.32
N ILE A 23 -13.24 8.34 10.41
CA ILE A 23 -13.46 7.25 11.36
C ILE A 23 -14.87 7.34 11.96
N ALA A 24 -15.27 8.51 12.46
CA ALA A 24 -16.59 8.72 13.05
C ALA A 24 -17.74 8.45 12.07
N ARG A 25 -17.55 8.80 10.79
CA ARG A 25 -18.54 8.56 9.73
C ARG A 25 -18.72 7.08 9.41
N TRP A 26 -17.64 6.32 9.37
CA TRP A 26 -17.66 4.93 8.92
C TRP A 26 -17.77 3.90 10.04
N GLN A 27 -17.43 4.27 11.26
CA GLN A 27 -17.53 3.37 12.42
C GLN A 27 -18.99 2.96 12.66
N GLY A 28 -19.21 1.64 12.73
CA GLY A 28 -20.54 1.10 13.03
C GLY A 28 -21.57 1.21 11.91
N VAL A 29 -21.15 1.52 10.68
CA VAL A 29 -22.04 1.52 9.50
C VAL A 29 -22.67 0.14 9.32
N THR A 30 -24.00 0.07 9.20
CA THR A 30 -24.78 -1.17 9.04
C THR A 30 -25.36 -1.36 7.64
N ALA A 31 -25.20 -0.38 6.74
CA ALA A 31 -25.67 -0.46 5.37
C ALA A 31 -24.96 -1.60 4.60
N SER A 32 -25.59 -2.08 3.51
CA SER A 32 -25.06 -3.21 2.75
C SER A 32 -23.73 -2.91 2.06
N GLU A 33 -22.93 -3.94 1.81
CA GLU A 33 -21.67 -3.87 1.08
C GLU A 33 -21.81 -3.13 -0.26
N LEU A 34 -22.80 -3.52 -1.07
CA LEU A 34 -23.04 -2.96 -2.40
C LEU A 34 -23.27 -1.43 -2.36
N SER A 35 -23.89 -0.90 -1.31
CA SER A 35 -24.19 0.53 -1.19
C SER A 35 -23.07 1.36 -0.57
N THR A 36 -22.10 0.71 0.07
CA THR A 36 -21.10 1.41 0.90
C THR A 36 -19.66 1.27 0.39
N ALA A 37 -19.33 0.18 -0.30
CA ALA A 37 -17.95 -0.12 -0.69
C ALA A 37 -17.31 0.99 -1.55
N GLN A 38 -18.00 1.43 -2.61
CA GLN A 38 -17.47 2.46 -3.50
C GLN A 38 -17.34 3.81 -2.79
N SER A 39 -18.35 4.19 -1.99
CA SER A 39 -18.32 5.43 -1.21
C SER A 39 -17.19 5.43 -0.19
N PHE A 40 -16.96 4.31 0.49
CA PHE A 40 -15.84 4.14 1.42
C PHE A 40 -14.49 4.35 0.72
N VAL A 41 -14.28 3.71 -0.43
CA VAL A 41 -13.03 3.84 -1.18
C VAL A 41 -12.83 5.28 -1.68
N ILE A 42 -13.87 5.95 -2.18
CA ILE A 42 -13.81 7.34 -2.63
C ILE A 42 -13.41 8.27 -1.49
N GLU A 43 -14.01 8.11 -0.31
CA GLU A 43 -13.69 8.91 0.86
C GLU A 43 -12.31 8.57 1.45
N LEU A 44 -11.91 7.30 1.40
CA LEU A 44 -10.54 6.88 1.76
C LEU A 44 -9.50 7.55 0.84
N CYS A 45 -9.76 7.60 -0.47
CA CYS A 45 -8.89 8.32 -1.40
C CYS A 45 -8.78 9.82 -1.05
N ALA A 46 -9.90 10.44 -0.65
CA ALA A 46 -9.90 11.83 -0.22
C ALA A 46 -9.09 12.04 1.06
N LEU A 47 -9.23 11.15 2.05
CA LEU A 47 -8.44 11.16 3.29
C LEU A 47 -6.95 11.02 3.00
N LEU A 48 -6.59 10.10 2.10
CA LEU A 48 -5.20 9.84 1.75
C LEU A 48 -4.61 10.90 0.80
N GLY A 49 -5.42 11.80 0.23
CA GLY A 49 -4.98 12.77 -0.76
C GLY A 49 -4.52 12.13 -2.07
N VAL A 50 -5.14 11.02 -2.49
CA VAL A 50 -4.79 10.27 -3.69
C VAL A 50 -5.92 10.32 -4.73
N GLU A 51 -5.54 9.98 -5.97
CA GLU A 51 -6.48 9.88 -7.08
C GLU A 51 -7.63 8.90 -6.78
N ARG A 52 -8.83 9.23 -7.22
CA ARG A 52 -10.02 8.37 -7.13
C ARG A 52 -10.15 7.47 -8.35
N PRO A 53 -10.85 6.32 -8.25
CA PRO A 53 -11.17 5.51 -9.42
C PRO A 53 -11.93 6.31 -10.49
N HIS A 54 -11.59 6.06 -11.75
CA HIS A 54 -12.23 6.72 -12.89
C HIS A 54 -13.67 6.21 -13.09
N PRO A 55 -14.61 7.09 -13.43
CA PRO A 55 -16.00 6.69 -13.70
C PRO A 55 -16.17 6.01 -15.07
N THR A 56 -15.19 6.19 -15.98
CA THR A 56 -15.21 5.58 -17.31
C THR A 56 -14.30 4.33 -17.34
N PRO A 57 -14.56 3.35 -18.21
CA PRO A 57 -13.81 2.10 -18.24
C PRO A 57 -12.40 2.23 -18.84
N GLU A 58 -11.67 3.27 -18.54
CA GLU A 58 -10.23 3.30 -18.70
C GLU A 58 -9.66 2.27 -17.72
N GLN A 59 -9.23 1.15 -18.24
CA GLN A 59 -8.97 -0.10 -17.53
C GLN A 59 -7.74 -0.06 -16.58
N SER A 60 -7.22 1.12 -16.26
CA SER A 60 -6.04 1.31 -15.40
C SER A 60 -6.40 1.51 -13.93
N TYR A 61 -7.51 2.24 -13.62
CA TYR A 61 -7.98 2.48 -12.26
C TYR A 61 -9.50 2.65 -12.26
N MET A 62 -10.24 1.66 -11.75
CA MET A 62 -11.70 1.60 -11.85
C MET A 62 -12.34 0.75 -10.77
N PHE A 63 -13.61 0.99 -10.53
CA PHE A 63 -14.49 0.07 -9.83
C PHE A 63 -15.02 -1.03 -10.76
N GLU A 64 -15.46 -2.15 -10.19
CA GLU A 64 -16.16 -3.24 -10.90
C GLU A 64 -15.39 -3.76 -12.13
N ARG A 65 -14.05 -3.89 -12.00
CA ARG A 65 -13.20 -4.40 -13.08
C ARG A 65 -13.62 -5.83 -13.44
N PRO A 66 -14.12 -6.08 -14.67
CA PRO A 66 -14.44 -7.43 -15.08
C PRO A 66 -13.18 -8.27 -15.28
N VAL A 67 -13.25 -9.53 -14.86
CA VAL A 67 -12.23 -10.55 -15.10
C VAL A 67 -12.89 -11.84 -15.56
N THR A 68 -12.15 -12.65 -16.32
CA THR A 68 -12.58 -13.96 -16.79
C THR A 68 -11.67 -15.01 -16.19
N PHE A 69 -12.25 -15.97 -15.48
CA PHE A 69 -11.54 -17.17 -15.04
C PHE A 69 -11.62 -18.23 -16.15
N THR A 70 -10.50 -18.85 -16.44
CA THR A 70 -10.43 -20.04 -17.31
C THR A 70 -10.16 -21.24 -16.43
N HIS A 71 -11.02 -22.23 -16.48
CA HIS A 71 -10.92 -23.47 -15.71
C HIS A 71 -10.13 -24.54 -16.47
N GLY A 72 -9.64 -25.55 -15.75
CA GLY A 72 -8.83 -26.62 -16.34
C GLY A 72 -9.55 -27.49 -17.38
N ASP A 73 -10.88 -27.46 -17.39
CA ASP A 73 -11.74 -28.14 -18.41
C ASP A 73 -12.01 -27.25 -19.64
N GLY A 74 -11.42 -26.05 -19.69
CA GLY A 74 -11.61 -25.07 -20.77
C GLY A 74 -12.86 -24.20 -20.60
N SER A 75 -13.69 -24.43 -19.60
CA SER A 75 -14.84 -23.56 -19.31
C SER A 75 -14.36 -22.20 -18.73
N THR A 76 -15.23 -21.20 -18.84
CA THR A 76 -14.95 -19.86 -18.29
C THR A 76 -16.05 -19.41 -17.35
N SER A 77 -15.68 -18.58 -16.38
CA SER A 77 -16.62 -17.86 -15.53
C SER A 77 -16.21 -16.39 -15.39
N ALA A 78 -17.22 -15.53 -15.24
CA ALA A 78 -16.98 -14.10 -15.05
C ALA A 78 -16.85 -13.77 -13.57
N GLY A 79 -15.98 -12.79 -13.25
CA GLY A 79 -15.87 -12.18 -11.95
C GLY A 79 -15.75 -10.67 -12.05
N ARG A 80 -15.78 -9.98 -10.92
CA ARG A 80 -15.58 -8.53 -10.84
C ARG A 80 -14.74 -8.20 -9.62
N ILE A 81 -13.75 -7.35 -9.82
CA ILE A 81 -12.91 -6.80 -8.77
C ILE A 81 -13.59 -5.52 -8.28
N ASP A 82 -13.87 -5.40 -6.99
CA ASP A 82 -14.58 -4.24 -6.43
C ASP A 82 -13.86 -2.92 -6.72
N CYS A 83 -12.52 -2.88 -6.54
CA CYS A 83 -11.69 -1.78 -7.00
C CYS A 83 -10.33 -2.27 -7.48
N TYR A 84 -9.89 -1.78 -8.64
CA TYR A 84 -8.65 -2.20 -9.29
C TYR A 84 -7.84 -1.01 -9.75
N ARG A 85 -6.53 -1.02 -9.46
CA ARG A 85 -5.55 -0.10 -10.04
C ARG A 85 -4.39 -0.91 -10.62
N ARG A 86 -4.18 -0.77 -11.96
CA ARG A 86 -3.12 -1.50 -12.67
C ARG A 86 -1.75 -1.22 -12.06
N GLY A 87 -0.98 -2.28 -11.79
CA GLY A 87 0.36 -2.19 -11.23
C GLY A 87 0.42 -1.80 -9.75
N HIS A 88 -0.74 -1.59 -9.09
CA HIS A 88 -0.84 -1.16 -7.71
C HIS A 88 -1.55 -2.20 -6.85
N PHE A 89 -2.86 -2.40 -7.04
CA PHE A 89 -3.63 -3.29 -6.18
C PHE A 89 -4.90 -3.88 -6.84
N VAL A 90 -5.32 -4.99 -6.28
CA VAL A 90 -6.70 -5.49 -6.29
C VAL A 90 -7.28 -5.24 -4.90
N LEU A 91 -8.49 -4.67 -4.81
CA LEU A 91 -9.21 -4.47 -3.57
C LEU A 91 -10.53 -5.23 -3.62
N GLU A 92 -10.75 -6.03 -2.58
CA GLU A 92 -12.00 -6.76 -2.33
C GLU A 92 -12.65 -6.20 -1.09
N ALA A 93 -13.86 -5.68 -1.24
CA ALA A 93 -14.64 -5.12 -0.15
C ALA A 93 -15.64 -6.14 0.39
N LYS A 94 -15.90 -6.08 1.68
CA LYS A 94 -16.93 -6.90 2.35
C LYS A 94 -17.68 -6.04 3.37
N LYS A 95 -18.85 -6.50 3.74
CA LYS A 95 -19.58 -6.05 4.91
C LYS A 95 -20.03 -7.28 5.70
N LEU A 96 -19.14 -7.70 6.57
CA LEU A 96 -19.36 -8.91 7.36
C LEU A 96 -20.37 -8.66 8.48
N LYS A 97 -21.30 -9.59 8.64
CA LYS A 97 -22.32 -9.53 9.71
C LYS A 97 -21.77 -10.06 11.03
N ALA A 98 -20.71 -10.87 10.99
CA ALA A 98 -20.08 -11.43 12.18
C ALA A 98 -19.30 -10.34 12.92
N GLY A 99 -19.31 -10.37 14.25
CA GLY A 99 -18.55 -9.44 15.07
C GLY A 99 -17.03 -9.57 14.83
N SER A 100 -16.31 -8.47 14.89
CA SER A 100 -14.89 -8.35 14.51
C SER A 100 -13.89 -9.22 15.29
N HIS A 101 -14.34 -9.88 16.35
CA HIS A 101 -13.51 -10.77 17.18
C HIS A 101 -14.01 -12.22 17.15
N THR A 102 -14.74 -12.61 16.12
CA THR A 102 -15.28 -13.95 15.97
C THR A 102 -14.57 -14.73 14.87
N LYS A 103 -14.51 -16.05 15.00
CA LYS A 103 -14.01 -16.95 13.96
C LYS A 103 -14.72 -16.70 12.62
N GLY A 104 -16.02 -16.48 12.62
CA GLY A 104 -16.80 -16.22 11.41
C GLY A 104 -16.36 -14.94 10.67
N PHE A 105 -15.89 -13.94 11.41
CA PHE A 105 -15.30 -12.73 10.83
C PHE A 105 -13.97 -13.04 10.15
N ASP A 106 -13.06 -13.75 10.83
CA ASP A 106 -11.76 -14.12 10.26
C ASP A 106 -11.92 -15.05 9.04
N ASP A 107 -12.82 -16.01 9.09
CA ASP A 107 -13.16 -16.88 7.96
C ASP A 107 -13.74 -16.07 6.78
N GLY A 108 -14.48 -15.00 7.04
CA GLY A 108 -15.00 -14.08 6.05
C GLY A 108 -13.88 -13.30 5.35
N LEU A 109 -12.95 -12.74 6.11
CA LEU A 109 -11.77 -12.03 5.58
C LEU A 109 -10.86 -12.98 4.78
N LEU A 110 -10.65 -14.20 5.26
CA LEU A 110 -9.86 -15.20 4.54
C LEU A 110 -10.48 -15.56 3.18
N ARG A 111 -11.80 -15.69 3.10
CA ARG A 111 -12.49 -15.91 1.81
C ARG A 111 -12.33 -14.70 0.88
N ALA A 112 -12.49 -13.49 1.40
CA ALA A 112 -12.27 -12.27 0.62
C ALA A 112 -10.84 -12.14 0.10
N ARG A 113 -9.84 -12.47 0.94
CA ARG A 113 -8.43 -12.55 0.52
C ARG A 113 -8.25 -13.55 -0.62
N SER A 114 -8.76 -14.78 -0.46
CA SER A 114 -8.66 -15.83 -1.49
C SER A 114 -9.31 -15.40 -2.81
N GLN A 115 -10.42 -14.68 -2.74
CA GLN A 115 -11.10 -14.07 -3.89
C GLN A 115 -10.23 -12.99 -4.55
N GLY A 116 -9.67 -12.05 -3.79
CA GLY A 116 -8.78 -11.01 -4.31
C GLY A 116 -7.53 -11.58 -4.97
N GLU A 117 -6.91 -12.60 -4.37
CA GLU A 117 -5.77 -13.32 -4.96
C GLU A 117 -6.14 -14.04 -6.27
N ALA A 118 -7.32 -14.68 -6.32
CA ALA A 118 -7.81 -15.32 -7.54
C ALA A 118 -8.04 -14.29 -8.66
N TYR A 119 -8.60 -13.13 -8.33
CA TYR A 119 -8.75 -12.02 -9.26
C TYR A 119 -7.40 -11.51 -9.78
N ALA A 120 -6.42 -11.30 -8.90
CA ALA A 120 -5.09 -10.88 -9.31
C ALA A 120 -4.47 -11.86 -10.31
N ARG A 121 -4.66 -13.17 -10.12
CA ARG A 121 -4.20 -14.21 -11.06
C ARG A 121 -4.98 -14.23 -12.37
N ALA A 122 -6.27 -13.90 -12.36
CA ALA A 122 -7.13 -13.89 -13.53
C ALA A 122 -6.99 -12.64 -14.43
N LEU A 123 -6.25 -11.61 -13.98
CA LEU A 123 -5.97 -10.44 -14.82
C LEU A 123 -5.26 -10.84 -16.11
N PRO A 124 -5.50 -10.14 -17.24
CA PRO A 124 -4.75 -10.35 -18.48
C PRO A 124 -3.23 -10.22 -18.25
N ALA A 125 -2.43 -11.00 -18.97
CA ALA A 125 -0.97 -10.95 -18.86
C ALA A 125 -0.40 -9.54 -19.13
N ALA A 126 -1.02 -8.79 -20.05
CA ALA A 126 -0.63 -7.43 -20.38
C ALA A 126 -0.84 -6.41 -19.24
N ASP A 127 -1.71 -6.71 -18.27
CA ASP A 127 -1.91 -5.88 -17.08
C ASP A 127 -0.84 -6.14 -16.01
N GLY A 128 -0.14 -7.26 -16.10
CA GLY A 128 0.76 -7.73 -15.06
C GLY A 128 -0.01 -8.19 -13.81
N ARG A 129 0.72 -8.44 -12.74
CA ARG A 129 0.14 -8.78 -11.43
C ARG A 129 0.42 -7.63 -10.46
N PRO A 130 -0.60 -7.01 -9.87
CA PRO A 130 -0.40 -5.92 -8.92
C PRO A 130 0.31 -6.45 -7.67
N PRO A 131 1.22 -5.66 -7.06
CA PRO A 131 1.96 -6.10 -5.88
C PRO A 131 1.09 -6.21 -4.63
N PHE A 132 -0.10 -5.63 -4.59
CA PHE A 132 -0.96 -5.66 -3.40
C PHE A 132 -2.33 -6.27 -3.66
N VAL A 133 -2.81 -7.01 -2.64
CA VAL A 133 -4.22 -7.36 -2.44
C VAL A 133 -4.68 -6.72 -1.15
N LEU A 134 -5.74 -5.93 -1.24
CA LEU A 134 -6.39 -5.26 -0.11
C LEU A 134 -7.74 -5.93 0.16
N VAL A 135 -8.00 -6.25 1.41
CA VAL A 135 -9.30 -6.74 1.86
C VAL A 135 -9.89 -5.74 2.82
N VAL A 136 -11.06 -5.22 2.52
CA VAL A 136 -11.72 -4.19 3.30
C VAL A 136 -13.03 -4.70 3.87
N ASP A 137 -13.15 -4.81 5.19
CA ASP A 137 -14.48 -4.85 5.82
C ASP A 137 -14.90 -3.44 6.16
N VAL A 138 -15.88 -2.93 5.39
CA VAL A 138 -16.28 -1.52 5.42
C VAL A 138 -16.66 -1.07 6.82
N GLY A 139 -15.93 -0.07 7.32
CA GLY A 139 -16.14 0.50 8.64
C GLY A 139 -15.51 -0.29 9.81
N THR A 140 -14.71 -1.32 9.53
CA THR A 140 -14.08 -2.16 10.56
C THR A 140 -12.57 -2.28 10.38
N VAL A 141 -12.12 -2.93 9.29
CA VAL A 141 -10.69 -3.23 9.08
C VAL A 141 -10.29 -3.10 7.61
N ILE A 142 -9.00 -2.86 7.39
CA ILE A 142 -8.32 -3.02 6.10
C ILE A 142 -7.18 -4.01 6.32
N GLU A 143 -7.18 -5.13 5.60
CA GLU A 143 -6.04 -6.05 5.57
C GLU A 143 -5.20 -5.83 4.33
N VAL A 144 -3.88 -5.82 4.50
CA VAL A 144 -2.91 -5.59 3.45
C VAL A 144 -2.08 -6.83 3.21
N TYR A 145 -2.05 -7.30 1.97
CA TYR A 145 -1.24 -8.42 1.53
C TYR A 145 -0.38 -8.01 0.34
N ALA A 146 0.87 -8.50 0.29
CA ALA A 146 1.81 -8.12 -0.77
C ALA A 146 2.50 -9.32 -1.42
N GLU A 147 2.80 -9.15 -2.72
CA GLU A 147 3.59 -10.04 -3.54
C GLU A 147 4.40 -9.21 -4.54
N PHE A 148 5.69 -8.98 -4.24
CA PHE A 148 6.53 -8.06 -5.01
C PHE A 148 7.27 -8.72 -6.19
N SER A 149 7.21 -10.05 -6.34
CA SER A 149 7.76 -10.71 -7.53
C SER A 149 6.85 -10.52 -8.75
N LYS A 150 5.62 -10.04 -8.56
CA LYS A 150 4.60 -9.77 -9.60
C LYS A 150 4.26 -11.00 -10.44
N THR A 151 4.39 -12.18 -9.83
CA THR A 151 4.02 -13.47 -10.45
C THR A 151 2.55 -13.83 -10.21
N GLY A 152 1.92 -13.20 -9.23
CA GLY A 152 0.59 -13.56 -8.74
C GLY A 152 0.60 -14.86 -7.91
N GLY A 153 1.76 -15.22 -7.36
CA GLY A 153 1.95 -16.40 -6.53
C GLY A 153 1.22 -16.29 -5.20
N THR A 154 1.96 -16.14 -4.12
CA THR A 154 1.38 -16.05 -2.76
C THR A 154 1.50 -14.64 -2.23
N TYR A 155 0.37 -14.00 -1.98
CA TYR A 155 0.31 -12.72 -1.28
C TYR A 155 0.45 -12.96 0.22
N THR A 156 1.46 -12.36 0.85
CA THR A 156 1.73 -12.52 2.27
C THR A 156 1.30 -11.28 3.06
N PRO A 157 0.96 -11.42 4.37
CA PRO A 157 0.64 -10.28 5.23
C PRO A 157 1.73 -9.19 5.17
N TYR A 158 1.34 -7.93 4.92
CA TYR A 158 2.27 -6.81 4.76
C TYR A 158 1.96 -5.66 5.75
N PRO A 159 2.98 -5.09 6.44
CA PRO A 159 4.42 -5.40 6.33
C PRO A 159 4.81 -6.71 7.00
N ASP A 160 4.00 -7.23 7.91
CA ASP A 160 4.20 -8.45 8.69
C ASP A 160 2.86 -8.98 9.23
N PRO A 161 2.80 -10.23 9.73
CA PRO A 161 1.55 -10.84 10.22
C PRO A 161 0.88 -10.13 11.41
N ARG A 162 1.60 -9.28 12.15
CA ARG A 162 1.05 -8.55 13.31
C ARG A 162 0.49 -7.19 12.92
N SER A 163 0.95 -6.63 11.81
CA SER A 163 0.68 -5.24 11.40
C SER A 163 -0.08 -5.12 10.07
N HIS A 164 -0.45 -6.26 9.44
CA HIS A 164 -1.16 -6.26 8.15
C HIS A 164 -2.63 -5.88 8.26
N ARG A 165 -3.24 -6.10 9.44
CA ARG A 165 -4.64 -5.78 9.74
C ARG A 165 -4.72 -4.42 10.41
N LEU A 166 -5.22 -3.43 9.69
CA LEU A 166 -5.41 -2.07 10.15
C LEU A 166 -6.85 -1.92 10.63
N GLN A 167 -7.03 -1.59 11.90
CA GLN A 167 -8.36 -1.20 12.40
C GLN A 167 -8.74 0.16 11.81
N LEU A 168 -10.04 0.45 11.71
CA LEU A 168 -10.50 1.75 11.22
C LEU A 168 -9.88 2.91 12.02
N ALA A 169 -9.72 2.75 13.34
CA ALA A 169 -9.10 3.73 14.23
C ALA A 169 -7.61 3.98 13.92
N ASP A 170 -6.91 3.00 13.32
CA ASP A 170 -5.51 3.14 12.96
C ASP A 170 -5.27 4.19 11.86
N LEU A 171 -6.32 4.54 11.10
CA LEU A 171 -6.26 5.60 10.10
C LEU A 171 -6.01 7.00 10.70
N ALA A 172 -6.12 7.17 12.02
CA ALA A 172 -5.69 8.39 12.71
C ALA A 172 -4.17 8.55 12.75
N ARG A 173 -3.40 7.47 12.51
CA ARG A 173 -1.94 7.47 12.57
C ARG A 173 -1.32 7.86 11.22
N PRO A 174 -0.47 8.91 11.18
CA PRO A 174 0.16 9.39 9.95
C PRO A 174 0.93 8.31 9.18
N GLU A 175 1.65 7.43 9.89
CA GLU A 175 2.44 6.36 9.28
C GLU A 175 1.56 5.29 8.60
N VAL A 176 0.32 5.09 9.07
CA VAL A 176 -0.66 4.20 8.44
C VAL A 176 -1.19 4.83 7.16
N GLN A 177 -1.53 6.11 7.21
CA GLN A 177 -1.98 6.86 6.03
C GLN A 177 -0.87 6.92 4.97
N ASP A 178 0.38 7.19 5.36
CA ASP A 178 1.51 7.22 4.42
C ASP A 178 1.70 5.85 3.74
N ARG A 179 1.67 4.76 4.49
CA ARG A 179 1.74 3.41 3.93
C ARG A 179 0.64 3.16 2.91
N LEU A 180 -0.60 3.48 3.25
CA LEU A 180 -1.73 3.33 2.32
C LEU A 180 -1.57 4.25 1.10
N ARG A 181 -1.20 5.53 1.30
CA ARG A 181 -0.92 6.46 0.21
C ARG A 181 0.11 5.90 -0.78
N ARG A 182 1.19 5.32 -0.29
CA ARG A 182 2.23 4.71 -1.13
C ARG A 182 1.72 3.48 -1.89
N ILE A 183 0.79 2.69 -1.35
CA ILE A 183 0.14 1.61 -2.11
C ILE A 183 -0.59 2.20 -3.33
N TRP A 184 -1.22 3.37 -3.18
CA TRP A 184 -1.89 4.06 -4.27
C TRP A 184 -0.95 4.74 -5.27
N THR A 185 0.18 5.28 -4.83
CA THR A 185 1.01 6.19 -5.65
C THR A 185 2.32 5.56 -6.13
N ASP A 186 3.00 4.80 -5.28
CA ASP A 186 4.30 4.17 -5.55
C ASP A 186 4.45 2.86 -4.76
N PRO A 187 3.71 1.81 -5.15
CA PRO A 187 3.71 0.55 -4.43
C PRO A 187 5.08 -0.13 -4.39
N ASP A 188 5.92 0.08 -5.40
CA ASP A 188 7.26 -0.50 -5.46
C ASP A 188 8.22 0.10 -4.43
N SER A 189 7.96 1.31 -3.92
CA SER A 189 8.72 1.91 -2.82
C SER A 189 8.54 1.15 -1.50
N LEU A 190 7.50 0.34 -1.40
CA LEU A 190 7.20 -0.49 -0.23
C LEU A 190 7.86 -1.88 -0.30
N ASN A 191 8.57 -2.21 -1.39
CA ASN A 191 9.24 -3.50 -1.55
C ASN A 191 10.42 -3.62 -0.58
N PRO A 192 10.41 -4.59 0.36
CA PRO A 192 11.48 -4.76 1.35
C PRO A 192 12.87 -4.93 0.74
N ALA A 193 12.98 -5.61 -0.42
CA ALA A 193 14.25 -5.79 -1.11
C ALA A 193 14.80 -4.45 -1.63
N ARG A 194 13.92 -3.56 -2.15
CA ARG A 194 14.33 -2.21 -2.58
C ARG A 194 14.73 -1.34 -1.40
N ILE A 195 13.97 -1.39 -0.30
CA ILE A 195 14.29 -0.65 0.93
C ILE A 195 15.65 -1.09 1.46
N SER A 196 15.89 -2.40 1.60
CA SER A 196 17.17 -2.94 2.07
C SER A 196 18.34 -2.55 1.15
N ALA A 197 18.15 -2.63 -0.17
CA ALA A 197 19.18 -2.21 -1.12
C ALA A 197 19.47 -0.70 -1.05
N GLN A 198 18.48 0.13 -0.79
CA GLN A 198 18.67 1.57 -0.61
C GLN A 198 19.44 1.86 0.67
N VAL A 199 19.03 1.29 1.80
CA VAL A 199 19.74 1.44 3.09
C VAL A 199 21.20 1.02 2.96
N THR A 200 21.48 -0.10 2.28
CA THR A 200 22.85 -0.57 2.05
C THR A 200 23.68 0.46 1.26
N ARG A 201 23.10 1.05 0.21
CA ARG A 201 23.78 2.11 -0.57
C ARG A 201 24.04 3.35 0.27
N ASP A 202 23.06 3.78 1.06
CA ASP A 202 23.17 5.00 1.89
C ASP A 202 24.24 4.82 2.96
N VAL A 203 24.29 3.66 3.62
CA VAL A 203 25.35 3.32 4.59
C VAL A 203 26.72 3.28 3.92
N ALA A 204 26.85 2.66 2.75
CA ALA A 204 28.12 2.63 2.03
C ALA A 204 28.59 4.04 1.61
N ALA A 205 27.68 4.91 1.19
CA ALA A 205 27.99 6.30 0.85
C ALA A 205 28.47 7.09 2.09
N LEU A 206 27.81 6.92 3.24
CA LEU A 206 28.23 7.55 4.50
C LEU A 206 29.61 7.09 4.95
N LEU A 207 29.89 5.78 4.87
CA LEU A 207 31.20 5.24 5.20
C LEU A 207 32.30 5.78 4.27
N ALA A 208 32.04 5.89 2.97
CA ALA A 208 32.96 6.48 2.02
C ALA A 208 33.25 7.96 2.31
N GLN A 209 32.22 8.74 2.71
CA GLN A 209 32.40 10.14 3.13
C GLN A 209 33.24 10.26 4.41
N LEU A 210 33.00 9.40 5.39
CA LEU A 210 33.78 9.35 6.63
C LEU A 210 35.25 9.00 6.36
N ALA A 211 35.52 7.97 5.55
CA ALA A 211 36.89 7.60 5.17
C ALA A 211 37.60 8.77 4.51
N LYS A 212 36.98 9.44 3.55
CA LYS A 212 37.55 10.60 2.86
C LYS A 212 37.81 11.77 3.80
N SER A 213 36.94 12.02 4.78
CA SER A 213 37.15 13.06 5.79
C SER A 213 38.31 12.76 6.74
N LEU A 214 38.52 11.49 7.10
CA LEU A 214 39.66 11.05 7.91
C LEU A 214 40.97 11.19 7.16
N GLU A 215 41.01 10.82 5.88
CA GLU A 215 42.19 11.00 5.03
C GLU A 215 42.57 12.48 4.87
N SER A 216 41.58 13.35 4.67
CA SER A 216 41.81 14.80 4.55
C SER A 216 42.16 15.48 5.87
N GLY A 217 41.66 14.99 7.00
CA GLY A 217 41.99 15.46 8.35
C GLY A 217 43.34 14.97 8.91
N GLY A 218 43.83 13.83 8.38
CA GLY A 218 45.11 13.24 8.81
C GLY A 218 46.37 13.86 8.20
N SER A 219 46.25 14.76 7.24
CA SER A 219 47.40 15.41 6.58
C SER A 219 48.04 16.57 7.37
N GLY A 220 47.66 16.77 8.63
CA GLY A 220 48.07 17.96 9.45
C GLY A 220 49.02 17.71 10.59
N VAL A 221 49.49 16.48 10.87
CA VAL A 221 50.44 16.24 11.96
C VAL A 221 51.85 16.08 11.40
N ASN A 222 52.51 17.20 11.09
CA ASN A 222 53.93 17.27 10.87
C ASN A 222 54.67 17.05 12.20
N PHE A 223 55.10 15.83 12.47
CA PHE A 223 56.04 15.53 13.53
C PHE A 223 57.42 16.10 13.12
N LYS A 224 57.80 17.24 13.67
CA LYS A 224 59.19 17.71 13.61
C LYS A 224 60.00 16.93 14.63
N PRO A 225 61.02 16.11 14.23
CA PRO A 225 61.94 15.53 15.20
C PRO A 225 62.79 16.65 15.78
N ASN A 226 62.81 16.71 17.11
CA ASN A 226 63.69 17.58 17.90
C ASN A 226 65.13 17.11 17.63
N GLN A 227 65.97 17.94 17.02
CA GLN A 227 67.42 17.76 16.99
C GLN A 227 68.01 18.26 18.31
N ALA A 228 68.57 17.37 19.09
CA ALA A 228 69.50 17.69 20.17
C ALA A 228 70.94 17.73 19.64
#